data_d0f4a2ac51f5cefdeb7a9e6f2b7542f8
#
_entry.id   d0f4a2ac51f5cefdeb7a9e6f2b7542f8
#
_cell.length_a   1.000
_cell.length_b   1.000
_cell.length_c   1.000
_cell.angle_alpha   90.00
_cell.angle_beta   90.00
_cell.angle_gamma   90.00
#
_symmetry.space_group_name_H-M   'P 1'
#
loop_
_entity.id
_entity.type
_entity.pdbx_description
1 polymer ?
#
loop_
_entity_poly.entity_id
_entity_poly.type
_entity_poly.pdbx_seq_one_letter_code
_entity_poly.pdbx_strand_id
1 'polypeptide(L)'
;MSDLSRNLVHLRWLLKLVDFRATGEFSWGFAVLATLYREMCRATVPNKAKIGGCLSLLQSWARYQFPFLRPQVNHPHTFPLITRWNYSASYVGIPTSLENIRLLLDQRSEAQFPWTPYEDSAIRAVILDEFFQNSNIWHVKVLMVTYAIMEIHQSDRVLRQFGF
;
A
#
# COMPACT_ATOMS: atom_id res chain seq x y z
N MET A 1 9.76 -11.09 3.26
CA MET A 1 9.67 -9.70 2.78
C MET A 1 10.83 -9.43 1.86
N SER A 2 10.55 -9.28 0.59
CA SER A 2 11.60 -9.02 -0.40
C SER A 2 11.97 -7.54 -0.36
N ASP A 3 13.21 -7.27 -0.05
CA ASP A 3 13.82 -5.97 -0.25
C ASP A 3 14.48 -5.99 -1.63
N LEU A 4 14.05 -5.11 -2.52
CA LEU A 4 14.72 -4.70 -3.75
C LEU A 4 14.73 -5.62 -4.98
N SER A 5 14.56 -6.89 -4.96
CA SER A 5 14.34 -7.70 -6.17
C SER A 5 14.37 -9.22 -5.95
N ARG A 6 13.54 -9.92 -6.69
CA ARG A 6 13.68 -11.35 -6.98
C ARG A 6 13.82 -12.27 -5.77
N ASN A 7 12.91 -12.17 -4.79
CA ASN A 7 12.85 -13.10 -3.64
C ASN A 7 14.07 -13.05 -2.70
N LEU A 8 14.87 -12.02 -2.74
CA LEU A 8 15.96 -11.82 -1.78
C LEU A 8 15.45 -11.12 -0.54
N VAL A 9 15.66 -11.71 0.61
CA VAL A 9 15.40 -11.14 1.92
C VAL A 9 16.71 -10.61 2.48
N HIS A 10 16.71 -9.38 2.98
CA HIS A 10 17.91 -8.83 3.60
C HIS A 10 18.34 -9.69 4.79
N LEU A 11 19.60 -10.10 4.86
CA LEU A 11 20.13 -11.01 5.89
C LEU A 11 19.77 -10.61 7.33
N ARG A 12 19.72 -9.32 7.58
CA ARG A 12 19.30 -8.79 8.89
C ARG A 12 17.87 -9.20 9.30
N TRP A 13 16.97 -9.50 8.40
CA TRP A 13 15.66 -10.03 8.71
C TRP A 13 15.74 -11.48 9.17
N LEU A 14 16.71 -12.24 8.63
CA LEU A 14 16.96 -13.61 9.06
C LEU A 14 17.45 -13.68 10.50
N LEU A 15 18.26 -12.73 10.94
CA LEU A 15 18.71 -12.64 12.34
C LEU A 15 17.54 -12.48 13.32
N LYS A 16 16.43 -11.87 12.89
CA LYS A 16 15.21 -11.76 13.71
C LYS A 16 14.41 -13.04 13.78
N LEU A 17 14.58 -13.96 12.82
CA LEU A 17 13.94 -15.27 12.82
C LEU A 17 14.60 -16.29 13.72
N VAL A 18 15.76 -15.98 14.31
CA VAL A 18 16.44 -16.87 15.28
C VAL A 18 15.63 -16.98 16.58
N ASP A 19 14.95 -15.89 16.98
CA ASP A 19 14.04 -15.89 18.12
C ASP A 19 12.60 -15.65 17.65
N PHE A 20 11.88 -16.72 17.39
CA PHE A 20 10.50 -16.66 16.92
C PHE A 20 9.55 -16.01 17.93
N ARG A 21 9.82 -16.11 19.23
CA ARG A 21 8.97 -15.54 20.27
C ARG A 21 9.09 -14.01 20.29
N ALA A 22 10.30 -13.48 20.33
CA ALA A 22 10.56 -12.05 20.23
C ALA A 22 10.12 -11.50 18.86
N THR A 23 10.21 -12.31 17.80
CA THR A 23 9.79 -11.92 16.44
C THR A 23 8.27 -11.76 16.33
N GLY A 24 7.49 -12.54 17.11
CA GLY A 24 6.03 -12.41 17.16
C GLY A 24 5.54 -11.09 17.77
N GLU A 25 6.37 -10.43 18.57
CA GLU A 25 6.06 -9.12 19.17
C GLU A 25 6.25 -7.95 18.19
N PHE A 26 6.93 -8.17 17.07
CA PHE A 26 7.13 -7.12 16.08
C PHE A 26 5.91 -6.92 15.18
N SER A 27 5.52 -5.67 14.96
CA SER A 27 4.54 -5.33 13.95
C SER A 27 5.14 -5.41 12.54
N TRP A 28 5.03 -6.58 11.92
CA TRP A 28 5.49 -6.80 10.55
C TRP A 28 4.76 -5.90 9.54
N GLY A 29 3.50 -5.57 9.80
CA GLY A 29 2.73 -4.61 9.00
C GLY A 29 3.39 -3.24 8.98
N PHE A 30 3.80 -2.72 10.13
CA PHE A 30 4.53 -1.45 10.21
C PHE A 30 5.86 -1.49 9.46
N ALA A 31 6.61 -2.58 9.54
CA ALA A 31 7.88 -2.71 8.83
C ALA A 31 7.69 -2.68 7.30
N VAL A 32 6.60 -3.29 6.80
CA VAL A 32 6.24 -3.23 5.37
C VAL A 32 5.86 -1.82 4.96
N LEU A 33 5.00 -1.16 5.74
CA LEU A 33 4.56 0.21 5.46
C LEU A 33 5.72 1.21 5.51
N ALA A 34 6.61 1.11 6.50
CA ALA A 34 7.81 1.94 6.61
C ALA A 34 8.74 1.78 5.40
N THR A 35 8.91 0.55 4.92
CA THR A 35 9.71 0.27 3.73
C THR A 35 9.08 0.90 2.49
N LEU A 36 7.77 0.71 2.28
CA LEU A 36 7.05 1.30 1.15
C LEU A 36 7.08 2.83 1.19
N TYR A 37 6.81 3.43 2.35
CA TYR A 37 6.84 4.88 2.53
C TYR A 37 8.21 5.45 2.15
N ARG A 38 9.28 4.88 2.67
CA ARG A 38 10.66 5.30 2.34
C ARG A 38 10.95 5.18 0.85
N GLU A 39 10.56 4.07 0.22
CA GLU A 39 10.80 3.85 -1.20
C GLU A 39 9.98 4.80 -2.07
N MET A 40 8.74 5.11 -1.70
CA MET A 40 7.94 6.13 -2.37
C MET A 40 8.57 7.52 -2.24
N CYS A 41 9.03 7.89 -1.05
CA CYS A 41 9.76 9.16 -0.84
C CYS A 41 11.03 9.25 -1.70
N ARG A 42 11.74 8.14 -1.88
CA ARG A 42 12.93 8.09 -2.74
C ARG A 42 12.60 8.12 -4.23
N ALA A 43 11.45 7.58 -4.60
CA ALA A 43 11.01 7.55 -6.00
C ALA A 43 10.66 8.93 -6.57
N THR A 44 10.51 9.94 -5.73
CA THR A 44 10.30 11.33 -6.17
C THR A 44 11.57 11.99 -6.72
N VAL A 45 12.74 11.39 -6.46
CA VAL A 45 13.99 11.88 -7.01
C VAL A 45 14.07 11.50 -8.49
N PRO A 46 14.32 12.46 -9.41
CA PRO A 46 14.54 12.17 -10.81
C PRO A 46 15.61 11.07 -10.98
N ASN A 47 15.40 10.18 -11.94
CA ASN A 47 16.29 9.05 -12.26
C ASN A 47 16.17 7.81 -11.37
N LYS A 48 15.32 7.77 -10.37
CA LYS A 48 15.05 6.51 -9.68
C LYS A 48 14.07 5.64 -10.48
N ALA A 49 14.58 4.56 -11.07
CA ALA A 49 13.81 3.68 -11.95
C ALA A 49 13.08 2.53 -11.23
N LYS A 50 13.35 2.30 -9.93
CA LYS A 50 12.81 1.13 -9.20
C LYS A 50 12.39 1.51 -7.79
N ILE A 51 11.25 0.97 -7.38
CA ILE A 51 10.73 1.04 -6.02
C ILE A 51 10.86 -0.35 -5.39
N GLY A 52 11.40 -0.42 -4.19
CA GLY A 52 11.48 -1.65 -3.40
C GLY A 52 10.26 -1.84 -2.50
N GLY A 53 10.22 -2.96 -1.78
CA GLY A 53 9.19 -3.27 -0.80
C GLY A 53 8.05 -4.13 -1.34
N CYS A 54 6.94 -4.18 -0.61
CA CYS A 54 5.79 -5.02 -0.96
C CYS A 54 4.92 -4.36 -2.04
N LEU A 55 5.34 -4.49 -3.30
CA LEU A 55 4.63 -3.88 -4.43
C LEU A 55 3.22 -4.41 -4.63
N SER A 56 2.93 -5.66 -4.27
CA SER A 56 1.58 -6.21 -4.33
C SER A 56 0.61 -5.48 -3.40
N LEU A 57 1.07 -5.08 -2.22
CA LEU A 57 0.28 -4.25 -1.29
C LEU A 57 0.04 -2.86 -1.88
N LEU A 58 1.08 -2.23 -2.43
CA LEU A 58 0.97 -0.91 -3.07
C LEU A 58 0.03 -0.95 -4.28
N GLN A 59 0.14 -1.97 -5.12
CA GLN A 59 -0.76 -2.14 -6.26
C GLN A 59 -2.20 -2.38 -5.83
N SER A 60 -2.42 -3.21 -4.80
CA SER A 60 -3.75 -3.45 -4.25
C SER A 60 -4.36 -2.16 -3.73
N TRP A 61 -3.60 -1.39 -2.94
CA TRP A 61 -4.02 -0.09 -2.46
C TRP A 61 -4.39 0.85 -3.62
N ALA A 62 -3.52 1.00 -4.63
CA ALA A 62 -3.76 1.85 -5.78
C ALA A 62 -5.04 1.46 -6.55
N ARG A 63 -5.33 0.17 -6.70
CA ARG A 63 -6.55 -0.31 -7.36
C ARG A 63 -7.83 0.00 -6.59
N TYR A 64 -7.76 0.06 -5.27
CA TYR A 64 -8.90 0.50 -4.46
C TYR A 64 -9.04 2.02 -4.47
N GLN A 65 -7.93 2.75 -4.45
CA GLN A 65 -7.87 4.21 -4.40
C GLN A 65 -8.22 4.88 -5.72
N PHE A 66 -7.74 4.30 -6.84
CA PHE A 66 -7.89 4.85 -8.18
C PHE A 66 -8.79 3.97 -9.03
N PRO A 67 -10.11 4.26 -9.12
CA PRO A 67 -11.06 3.41 -9.85
C PRO A 67 -10.68 3.17 -11.31
N PHE A 68 -10.01 4.12 -11.97
CA PHE A 68 -9.55 3.99 -13.35
C PHE A 68 -8.35 3.04 -13.54
N LEU A 69 -7.67 2.64 -12.44
CA LEU A 69 -6.62 1.61 -12.43
C LEU A 69 -7.15 0.25 -11.97
N ARG A 70 -8.44 0.16 -11.65
CA ARG A 70 -9.06 -1.03 -11.10
C ARG A 70 -9.47 -2.00 -12.21
N PRO A 71 -8.88 -3.20 -12.29
CA PRO A 71 -9.34 -4.22 -13.23
C PRO A 71 -10.73 -4.72 -12.83
N GLN A 72 -11.51 -5.10 -13.83
CA GLN A 72 -12.81 -5.70 -13.61
C GLN A 72 -12.63 -7.17 -13.21
N VAL A 73 -13.05 -7.52 -12.01
CA VAL A 73 -13.01 -8.87 -11.47
C VAL A 73 -14.44 -9.31 -11.19
N ASN A 74 -14.89 -10.32 -11.91
CA ASN A 74 -16.21 -10.91 -11.71
C ASN A 74 -16.18 -11.97 -10.59
N HIS A 75 -15.84 -11.53 -9.39
CA HIS A 75 -15.80 -12.35 -8.18
C HIS A 75 -16.19 -11.47 -7.00
N PRO A 76 -16.93 -11.97 -6.00
CA PRO A 76 -17.22 -11.22 -4.78
C PRO A 76 -15.93 -10.83 -4.05
N HIS A 77 -16.03 -9.80 -3.22
CA HIS A 77 -14.92 -9.43 -2.35
C HIS A 77 -14.61 -10.57 -1.37
N THR A 78 -13.33 -10.75 -1.07
CA THR A 78 -12.84 -11.73 -0.09
C THR A 78 -11.82 -11.06 0.80
N PHE A 79 -11.71 -11.49 2.04
CA PHE A 79 -10.69 -11.02 2.96
C PHE A 79 -9.52 -12.02 3.04
N PRO A 80 -8.28 -11.57 3.06
CA PRO A 80 -7.78 -10.19 2.93
C PRO A 80 -8.03 -9.58 1.54
N LEU A 81 -8.36 -8.29 1.48
CA LEU A 81 -8.81 -7.61 0.25
C LEU A 81 -7.83 -7.74 -0.94
N ILE A 82 -6.54 -7.93 -0.66
CA ILE A 82 -5.51 -8.13 -1.69
C ILE A 82 -5.74 -9.42 -2.50
N THR A 83 -6.40 -10.42 -1.93
CA THR A 83 -6.66 -11.71 -2.59
C THR A 83 -7.60 -11.59 -3.78
N ARG A 84 -8.40 -10.53 -3.85
CA ARG A 84 -9.26 -10.24 -5.01
C ARG A 84 -8.49 -10.25 -6.33
N TRP A 85 -7.24 -9.81 -6.30
CA TRP A 85 -6.41 -9.68 -7.51
C TRP A 85 -5.78 -10.99 -7.99
N ASN A 86 -6.02 -12.09 -7.27
CA ASN A 86 -5.62 -13.44 -7.68
C ASN A 86 -6.63 -14.09 -8.65
N TYR A 87 -7.84 -13.51 -8.75
CA TYR A 87 -8.86 -14.00 -9.66
C TYR A 87 -8.65 -13.45 -11.07
N SER A 88 -9.27 -14.13 -12.05
CA SER A 88 -9.26 -13.67 -13.44
C SER A 88 -9.84 -12.26 -13.54
N ALA A 89 -9.11 -11.38 -14.20
CA ALA A 89 -9.44 -9.96 -14.28
C ALA A 89 -9.37 -9.46 -15.73
N SER A 90 -10.33 -8.61 -16.09
CA SER A 90 -10.29 -7.87 -17.36
C SER A 90 -9.61 -6.53 -17.16
N TYR A 91 -8.65 -6.22 -18.01
CA TYR A 91 -7.92 -4.95 -18.02
C TYR A 91 -8.41 -3.99 -19.10
N VAL A 92 -9.54 -4.29 -19.71
CA VAL A 92 -10.14 -3.43 -20.75
C VAL A 92 -10.50 -2.08 -20.16
N GLY A 93 -10.07 -1.01 -20.84
CA GLY A 93 -10.34 0.38 -20.41
C GLY A 93 -9.35 0.95 -19.39
N ILE A 94 -8.38 0.18 -18.92
CA ILE A 94 -7.34 0.70 -18.03
C ILE A 94 -6.29 1.45 -18.87
N PRO A 95 -5.92 2.69 -18.50
CA PRO A 95 -4.91 3.44 -19.22
C PRO A 95 -3.55 2.77 -19.11
N THR A 96 -2.85 2.64 -20.22
CA THR A 96 -1.53 2.01 -20.31
C THR A 96 -0.39 3.02 -20.42
N SER A 97 -0.68 4.24 -20.88
CA SER A 97 0.33 5.30 -21.00
C SER A 97 0.38 6.15 -19.72
N LEU A 98 1.58 6.60 -19.38
CA LEU A 98 1.81 7.46 -18.22
C LEU A 98 1.09 8.82 -18.37
N GLU A 99 1.05 9.35 -19.59
CA GLU A 99 0.39 10.61 -19.92
C GLU A 99 -1.11 10.55 -19.65
N ASN A 100 -1.75 9.46 -20.06
CA ASN A 100 -3.18 9.23 -19.81
C ASN A 100 -3.48 9.09 -18.32
N ILE A 101 -2.61 8.40 -17.58
CA ILE A 101 -2.75 8.26 -16.12
C ILE A 101 -2.63 9.64 -15.44
N ARG A 102 -1.65 10.45 -15.82
CA ARG A 102 -1.48 11.82 -15.30
C ARG A 102 -2.69 12.67 -15.59
N LEU A 103 -3.16 12.67 -16.84
CA LEU A 103 -4.35 13.43 -17.22
C LEU A 103 -5.58 13.03 -16.39
N LEU A 104 -5.78 11.75 -16.15
CA LEU A 104 -6.89 11.25 -15.31
C LEU A 104 -6.74 11.62 -13.83
N LEU A 105 -5.52 11.74 -13.33
CA LEU A 105 -5.24 12.23 -11.99
C LEU A 105 -5.53 13.73 -11.91
N ASP A 106 -5.03 14.52 -12.86
CA ASP A 106 -5.19 15.98 -12.87
C ASP A 106 -6.65 16.41 -13.05
N GLN A 107 -7.46 15.61 -13.75
CA GLN A 107 -8.89 15.89 -13.96
C GLN A 107 -9.76 15.60 -12.74
N ARG A 108 -9.24 14.96 -11.70
CA ARG A 108 -10.01 14.53 -10.54
C ARG A 108 -9.72 15.40 -9.32
N SER A 109 -10.79 15.78 -8.64
CA SER A 109 -10.68 16.40 -7.31
C SER A 109 -10.39 15.33 -6.25
N GLU A 110 -9.80 15.75 -5.14
CA GLU A 110 -9.53 14.89 -3.98
C GLU A 110 -10.78 14.17 -3.48
N ALA A 111 -11.94 14.82 -3.52
CA ALA A 111 -13.23 14.25 -3.13
C ALA A 111 -13.69 13.06 -3.99
N GLN A 112 -13.11 12.88 -5.18
CA GLN A 112 -13.44 11.77 -6.07
C GLN A 112 -12.63 10.50 -5.81
N PHE A 113 -11.67 10.55 -4.87
CA PHE A 113 -10.88 9.39 -4.48
C PHE A 113 -11.51 8.71 -3.25
N PRO A 114 -11.83 7.41 -3.33
CA PRO A 114 -12.38 6.69 -2.19
C PRO A 114 -11.29 6.38 -1.15
N TRP A 115 -10.96 7.37 -0.30
CA TRP A 115 -9.95 7.22 0.75
C TRP A 115 -10.32 6.14 1.78
N THR A 116 -11.60 5.83 1.88
CA THR A 116 -12.17 4.87 2.81
C THR A 116 -12.93 3.76 2.05
N PRO A 117 -12.24 2.90 1.27
CA PRO A 117 -12.90 1.88 0.45
C PRO A 117 -13.74 0.89 1.27
N TYR A 118 -13.50 0.80 2.57
CA TYR A 118 -14.26 -0.02 3.51
C TYR A 118 -15.64 0.56 3.86
N GLU A 119 -15.99 1.76 3.42
CA GLU A 119 -17.35 2.32 3.51
C GLU A 119 -18.29 1.71 2.47
N ASP A 120 -17.76 1.14 1.40
CA ASP A 120 -18.54 0.31 0.48
C ASP A 120 -19.09 -0.91 1.21
N SER A 121 -20.40 -1.11 1.16
CA SER A 121 -21.09 -2.17 1.91
C SER A 121 -20.62 -3.59 1.52
N ALA A 122 -20.27 -3.80 0.25
CA ALA A 122 -19.80 -5.09 -0.24
C ALA A 122 -18.37 -5.39 0.25
N ILE A 123 -17.55 -4.36 0.39
CA ILE A 123 -16.20 -4.48 0.97
C ILE A 123 -16.30 -4.65 2.48
N ARG A 124 -17.14 -3.82 3.12
CA ARG A 124 -17.36 -3.86 4.57
C ARG A 124 -17.80 -5.24 5.06
N ALA A 125 -18.70 -5.90 4.32
CA ALA A 125 -19.25 -7.18 4.69
C ALA A 125 -18.23 -8.33 4.78
N VAL A 126 -17.07 -8.19 4.15
CA VAL A 126 -16.03 -9.23 4.16
C VAL A 126 -14.89 -8.93 5.13
N ILE A 127 -14.84 -7.74 5.71
CA ILE A 127 -13.83 -7.34 6.69
C ILE A 127 -14.31 -7.74 8.08
N LEU A 128 -13.47 -8.43 8.84
CA LEU A 128 -13.79 -8.85 10.20
C LEU A 128 -13.96 -7.64 11.12
N ASP A 129 -14.94 -7.68 12.00
CA ASP A 129 -15.28 -6.56 12.89
C ASP A 129 -14.13 -6.16 13.83
N GLU A 130 -13.23 -7.09 14.16
CA GLU A 130 -12.05 -6.80 14.97
C GLU A 130 -11.17 -5.68 14.39
N PHE A 131 -11.11 -5.54 13.05
CA PHE A 131 -10.34 -4.49 12.40
C PHE A 131 -10.98 -3.10 12.53
N PHE A 132 -12.24 -3.02 12.94
CA PHE A 132 -12.95 -1.76 13.13
C PHE A 132 -13.05 -1.32 14.59
N GLN A 133 -12.62 -2.16 15.54
CA GLN A 133 -12.74 -1.87 16.97
C GLN A 133 -11.96 -0.64 17.41
N ASN A 134 -10.88 -0.29 16.71
CA ASN A 134 -10.07 0.88 17.04
C ASN A 134 -9.62 1.63 15.79
N SER A 135 -10.57 2.28 15.11
CA SER A 135 -10.32 3.07 13.90
C SER A 135 -9.37 4.27 14.14
N ASN A 136 -9.23 4.74 15.37
CA ASN A 136 -8.31 5.84 15.71
C ASN A 136 -6.85 5.49 15.42
N ILE A 137 -6.48 4.21 15.42
CA ILE A 137 -5.14 3.73 15.05
C ILE A 137 -4.78 4.12 13.61
N TRP A 138 -5.75 4.22 12.71
CA TRP A 138 -5.51 4.52 11.31
C TRP A 138 -5.07 5.97 11.05
N HIS A 139 -5.33 6.85 12.01
CA HIS A 139 -5.02 8.27 11.94
C HIS A 139 -3.85 8.69 12.86
N VAL A 140 -3.25 7.74 13.55
CA VAL A 140 -2.17 8.03 14.49
C VAL A 140 -0.87 8.31 13.74
N LYS A 141 -0.24 9.42 14.06
CA LYS A 141 1.14 9.72 13.64
C LYS A 141 2.10 8.93 14.53
N VAL A 142 2.66 7.87 14.00
CA VAL A 142 3.57 6.99 14.73
C VAL A 142 4.94 6.94 14.07
N LEU A 143 5.95 6.69 14.89
CA LEU A 143 7.29 6.39 14.39
C LEU A 143 7.26 5.03 13.69
N MET A 144 7.58 5.01 12.40
CA MET A 144 7.75 3.77 11.66
C MET A 144 9.21 3.34 11.76
N VAL A 145 9.45 2.24 12.47
CA VAL A 145 10.79 1.71 12.68
C VAL A 145 11.02 0.56 11.71
N THR A 146 11.93 0.75 10.78
CA THR A 146 12.64 -0.37 10.17
C THR A 146 13.88 -0.62 11.05
N TYR A 147 14.35 -1.94 11.14
CA TYR A 147 15.42 -2.32 11.98
C TYR A 147 16.75 -1.50 11.96
N ALA A 148 16.92 -0.59 11.02
CA ALA A 148 18.11 0.24 10.87
C ALA A 148 17.79 1.75 10.80
N ILE A 149 16.53 2.14 10.60
CA ILE A 149 16.16 3.52 10.33
C ILE A 149 14.79 3.79 10.97
N MET A 150 14.71 4.87 11.74
CA MET A 150 13.45 5.42 12.21
C MET A 150 12.94 6.42 11.16
N GLU A 151 11.72 6.23 10.72
CA GLU A 151 11.04 7.19 9.86
C GLU A 151 9.76 7.69 10.55
N ILE A 152 9.55 9.00 10.51
CA ILE A 152 8.34 9.62 11.03
C ILE A 152 7.34 9.67 9.88
N HIS A 153 6.19 9.06 10.07
CA HIS A 153 5.09 9.21 9.13
C HIS A 153 4.57 10.66 9.19
N GLN A 154 4.91 11.43 8.17
CA GLN A 154 4.45 12.81 7.97
C GLN A 154 3.53 12.83 6.75
N SER A 155 2.23 12.88 6.98
CA SER A 155 1.22 12.98 5.91
C SER A 155 1.49 14.17 4.97
N ASP A 156 1.88 15.30 5.55
CA ASP A 156 2.18 16.52 4.81
C ASP A 156 3.33 16.38 3.79
N ARG A 157 4.24 15.43 4.03
CA ARG A 157 5.37 15.18 3.11
C ARG A 157 4.90 14.50 1.83
N VAL A 158 3.91 13.62 1.95
CA VAL A 158 3.28 12.97 0.79
C VAL A 158 2.44 13.99 0.03
N LEU A 159 1.65 14.81 0.71
CA LEU A 159 0.83 15.85 0.10
C LEU A 159 1.68 16.87 -0.68
N ARG A 160 2.80 17.35 -0.10
CA ARG A 160 3.72 18.28 -0.78
C ARG A 160 4.35 17.69 -2.05
N GLN A 161 4.49 16.37 -2.15
CA GLN A 161 5.00 15.72 -3.37
C GLN A 161 4.03 15.79 -4.54
N PHE A 162 2.75 15.95 -4.25
CA PHE A 162 1.70 16.09 -5.25
C PHE A 162 1.24 17.52 -5.45
N GLY A 163 1.95 18.52 -4.88
CA GLY A 163 1.67 19.94 -5.09
C GLY A 163 0.53 20.50 -4.23
N PHE A 164 0.17 19.80 -3.13
CA PHE A 164 -0.81 20.24 -2.14
C PHE A 164 -0.15 20.80 -0.88
#